data_e43d5769ede0c35d0ca4717f6ed270c0
#
_entry.id   e43d5769ede0c35d0ca4717f6ed270c0
#
_cell.length_a   1.000
_cell.length_b   1.000
_cell.length_c   1.000
_cell.angle_alpha   90.00
_cell.angle_beta   90.00
_cell.angle_gamma   90.00
#
_symmetry.space_group_name_H-M   'P 1'
#
loop_
_entity.id
_entity.type
_entity.pdbx_description
1 polymer ?
#
loop_
_entity_poly.entity_id
_entity_poly.type
_entity_poly.pdbx_seq_one_letter_code
_entity_poly.pdbx_strand_id
1 'polypeptide(L)'
;MNEFDRNWISYTKDLKHPQNEAKIITAIKRSRRIVFIAKGRVGLATKMFMQRLSQMGYHVAHSEDLLIPEMGSQDIAIFVTASGSTTSSLAYIEIAKRCKCKTLAITFNAKGEISRQCEQIAEYPEPKEKGLMKSYHEVGFVYIFERIISFLPTEQFVHTNFE
;
A
#
# COMPACT_ATOMS: atom_id res chain seq x y z
N MET A 1 29.94 3.54 8.72
CA MET A 1 28.64 3.09 8.14
C MET A 1 28.77 1.61 7.83
N ASN A 2 27.94 0.78 8.44
CA ASN A 2 27.97 -0.67 8.23
C ASN A 2 27.39 -1.07 6.86
N GLU A 3 27.46 -2.35 6.52
CA GLU A 3 26.99 -2.87 5.22
C GLU A 3 25.47 -2.72 5.07
N PHE A 4 24.72 -2.96 6.14
CA PHE A 4 23.26 -2.77 6.16
C PHE A 4 22.88 -1.33 5.78
N ASP A 5 23.53 -0.33 6.37
CA ASP A 5 23.23 1.08 6.10
C ASP A 5 23.50 1.44 4.64
N ARG A 6 24.64 0.95 4.08
CA ARG A 6 24.98 1.20 2.66
C ARG A 6 23.95 0.59 1.72
N ASN A 7 23.57 -0.66 1.97
CA ASN A 7 22.59 -1.37 1.15
C ASN A 7 21.22 -0.74 1.23
N TRP A 8 20.81 -0.31 2.44
CA TRP A 8 19.55 0.38 2.65
C TRP A 8 19.52 1.73 1.94
N ILE A 9 20.55 2.56 2.08
CA ILE A 9 20.65 3.85 1.39
C ILE A 9 20.60 3.67 -0.13
N SER A 10 21.28 2.66 -0.66
CA SER A 10 21.24 2.34 -2.10
C SER A 10 19.81 1.96 -2.52
N TYR A 11 19.18 1.06 -1.78
CA TYR A 11 17.84 0.58 -2.09
C TYR A 11 16.78 1.69 -2.03
N THR A 12 16.87 2.61 -1.07
CA THR A 12 15.91 3.73 -0.99
C THR A 12 15.94 4.64 -2.22
N LYS A 13 17.07 4.71 -2.93
CA LYS A 13 17.14 5.45 -4.20
C LYS A 13 16.33 4.76 -5.29
N ASP A 14 16.38 3.44 -5.33
CA ASP A 14 15.64 2.63 -6.31
C ASP A 14 14.13 2.65 -6.04
N LEU A 15 13.71 2.88 -4.78
CA LEU A 15 12.30 3.01 -4.40
C LEU A 15 11.66 4.35 -4.79
N LYS A 16 12.45 5.33 -5.27
CA LYS A 16 11.90 6.59 -5.76
C LYS A 16 11.32 6.40 -7.17
N HIS A 17 10.00 6.39 -7.28
CA HIS A 17 9.32 6.12 -8.54
C HIS A 17 8.16 7.12 -8.77
N PRO A 18 8.44 8.31 -9.32
CA PRO A 18 7.46 9.39 -9.44
C PRO A 18 6.14 9.00 -10.12
N GLN A 19 6.20 8.13 -11.13
CA GLN A 19 5.00 7.66 -11.84
C GLN A 19 4.11 6.77 -10.94
N ASN A 20 4.71 5.87 -10.16
CA ASN A 20 3.96 5.04 -9.22
C ASN A 20 3.41 5.87 -8.06
N GLU A 21 4.21 6.81 -7.55
CA GLU A 21 3.79 7.76 -6.53
C GLU A 21 2.56 8.55 -6.99
N ALA A 22 2.62 9.14 -8.19
CA ALA A 22 1.49 9.88 -8.78
C ALA A 22 0.24 8.99 -8.97
N LYS A 23 0.42 7.74 -9.40
CA LYS A 23 -0.65 6.76 -9.55
C LYS A 23 -1.34 6.48 -8.21
N ILE A 24 -0.57 6.20 -7.17
CA ILE A 24 -1.10 5.90 -5.83
C ILE A 24 -1.80 7.13 -5.24
N ILE A 25 -1.17 8.31 -5.33
CA ILE A 25 -1.75 9.57 -4.84
C ILE A 25 -3.08 9.87 -5.54
N THR A 26 -3.13 9.70 -6.86
CA THR A 26 -4.35 9.91 -7.64
C THR A 26 -5.46 8.94 -7.21
N ALA A 27 -5.11 7.67 -6.99
CA ALA A 27 -6.05 6.66 -6.53
C ALA A 27 -6.62 7.02 -5.15
N ILE A 28 -5.78 7.42 -4.20
CA ILE A 28 -6.19 7.86 -2.85
C ILE A 28 -7.13 9.07 -2.93
N LYS A 29 -6.73 10.11 -3.67
CA LYS A 29 -7.48 11.38 -3.72
C LYS A 29 -8.84 11.27 -4.40
N ARG A 30 -9.00 10.35 -5.36
CA ARG A 30 -10.24 10.20 -6.16
C ARG A 30 -11.23 9.20 -5.60
N SER A 31 -10.87 8.46 -4.57
CA SER A 31 -11.73 7.42 -4.02
C SER A 31 -12.49 7.92 -2.80
N ARG A 32 -13.77 7.54 -2.73
CA ARG A 32 -14.61 7.81 -1.55
C ARG A 32 -14.06 7.10 -0.32
N ARG A 33 -13.58 5.87 -0.50
CA ARG A 33 -13.01 5.00 0.54
C ARG A 33 -11.90 4.15 -0.04
N ILE A 34 -10.92 3.83 0.80
CA ILE A 34 -9.77 3.00 0.44
C ILE A 34 -9.82 1.74 1.30
N VAL A 35 -9.94 0.59 0.66
CA VAL A 35 -9.89 -0.71 1.35
C VAL A 35 -8.53 -1.33 1.08
N PHE A 36 -7.70 -1.46 2.11
CA PHE A 36 -6.40 -2.09 2.01
C PHE A 36 -6.48 -3.59 2.23
N ILE A 37 -5.92 -4.34 1.30
CA ILE A 37 -5.79 -5.79 1.38
C ILE A 37 -4.31 -6.13 1.50
N ALA A 38 -3.89 -6.49 2.71
CA ALA A 38 -2.52 -6.85 3.04
C ALA A 38 -2.51 -7.87 4.18
N LYS A 39 -1.46 -8.68 4.28
CA LYS A 39 -1.35 -9.76 5.27
C LYS A 39 0.02 -9.75 5.95
N GLY A 40 0.06 -10.34 7.16
CA GLY A 40 1.29 -10.52 7.91
C GLY A 40 2.03 -9.22 8.20
N ARG A 41 3.36 -9.23 8.12
CA ARG A 41 4.21 -8.05 8.41
C ARG A 41 3.98 -6.89 7.42
N VAL A 42 3.71 -7.20 6.16
CA VAL A 42 3.30 -6.19 5.15
C VAL A 42 1.97 -5.56 5.57
N GLY A 43 1.03 -6.34 6.11
CA GLY A 43 -0.22 -5.83 6.67
C GLY A 43 0.01 -4.86 7.84
N LEU A 44 0.96 -5.14 8.73
CA LEU A 44 1.33 -4.22 9.82
C LEU A 44 1.91 -2.91 9.28
N ALA A 45 2.83 -2.97 8.32
CA ALA A 45 3.35 -1.78 7.64
C ALA A 45 2.22 -0.97 6.96
N THR A 46 1.28 -1.66 6.35
CA THR A 46 0.11 -1.02 5.72
C THR A 46 -0.79 -0.34 6.76
N LYS A 47 -1.00 -0.93 7.93
CA LYS A 47 -1.78 -0.31 9.01
C LYS A 47 -1.14 0.98 9.54
N MET A 48 0.19 1.09 9.58
CA MET A 48 0.88 2.35 9.90
C MET A 48 0.53 3.45 8.87
N PHE A 49 0.54 3.11 7.59
CA PHE A 49 0.14 4.03 6.52
C PHE A 49 -1.33 4.44 6.63
N MET A 50 -2.22 3.48 6.87
CA MET A 50 -3.65 3.73 7.06
C MET A 50 -3.91 4.68 8.23
N GLN A 51 -3.19 4.53 9.36
CA GLN A 51 -3.29 5.44 10.49
C GLN A 51 -3.00 6.88 10.08
N ARG A 52 -1.95 7.11 9.28
CA ARG A 52 -1.61 8.44 8.76
C ARG A 52 -2.70 8.98 7.83
N LEU A 53 -3.19 8.16 6.90
CA LEU A 53 -4.28 8.54 5.99
C LEU A 53 -5.56 8.88 6.77
N SER A 54 -5.92 8.09 7.78
CA SER A 54 -7.08 8.36 8.62
C SER A 54 -6.95 9.70 9.36
N GLN A 55 -5.78 10.00 9.92
CA GLN A 55 -5.50 11.29 10.56
C GLN A 55 -5.56 12.48 9.57
N MET A 56 -5.34 12.22 8.28
CA MET A 56 -5.50 13.20 7.21
C MET A 56 -6.93 13.30 6.66
N GLY A 57 -7.90 12.59 7.25
CA GLY A 57 -9.31 12.65 6.89
C GLY A 57 -9.74 11.69 5.79
N TYR A 58 -8.87 10.77 5.34
CA TYR A 58 -9.25 9.74 4.37
C TYR A 58 -10.03 8.60 5.05
N HIS A 59 -11.05 8.08 4.38
CA HIS A 59 -11.78 6.91 4.84
C HIS A 59 -11.05 5.64 4.44
N VAL A 60 -10.48 4.94 5.40
CA VAL A 60 -9.70 3.72 5.21
C VAL A 60 -10.31 2.53 5.94
N ALA A 61 -10.18 1.34 5.38
CA ALA A 61 -10.52 0.07 6.01
C ALA A 61 -9.46 -0.99 5.64
N HIS A 62 -9.30 -2.01 6.47
CA HIS A 62 -8.36 -3.10 6.24
C HIS A 62 -9.08 -4.43 6.10
N SER A 63 -8.55 -5.33 5.28
CA SER A 63 -9.11 -6.67 5.04
C SER A 63 -9.16 -7.58 6.29
N GLU A 64 -8.53 -7.17 7.38
CA GLU A 64 -8.54 -7.88 8.67
C GLU A 64 -9.36 -7.15 9.74
N ASP A 65 -10.06 -6.06 9.38
CA ASP A 65 -10.96 -5.39 10.30
C ASP A 65 -12.18 -6.27 10.59
N LEU A 66 -12.71 -6.16 11.80
CA LEU A 66 -13.90 -6.91 12.21
C LEU A 66 -15.12 -6.58 11.34
N LEU A 67 -15.23 -5.33 10.93
CA LEU A 67 -16.29 -4.83 10.06
C LEU A 67 -15.66 -4.22 8.81
N ILE A 68 -15.71 -4.98 7.70
CA ILE A 68 -15.29 -4.47 6.39
C ILE A 68 -16.52 -3.88 5.73
N PRO A 69 -16.50 -2.59 5.36
CA PRO A 69 -17.62 -1.98 4.66
C PRO A 69 -17.78 -2.58 3.25
N GLU A 70 -19.02 -2.65 2.78
CA GLU A 70 -19.29 -3.02 1.40
C GLU A 70 -18.55 -2.09 0.42
N MET A 71 -17.80 -2.65 -0.49
CA MET A 71 -17.09 -1.92 -1.53
C MET A 71 -18.04 -1.57 -2.69
N GLY A 72 -17.77 -0.45 -3.35
CA GLY A 72 -18.53 0.00 -4.52
C GLY A 72 -17.67 0.70 -5.57
N SER A 73 -18.29 1.15 -6.65
CA SER A 73 -17.60 1.73 -7.81
C SER A 73 -16.85 3.04 -7.53
N GLN A 74 -17.17 3.72 -6.42
CA GLN A 74 -16.48 4.93 -5.98
C GLN A 74 -15.33 4.65 -5.01
N ASP A 75 -15.16 3.40 -4.59
CA ASP A 75 -14.12 2.96 -3.69
C ASP A 75 -12.92 2.40 -4.47
N ILE A 76 -11.81 2.22 -3.79
CA ILE A 76 -10.64 1.51 -4.33
C ILE A 76 -10.17 0.42 -3.37
N ALA A 77 -9.86 -0.75 -3.91
CA ALA A 77 -9.19 -1.83 -3.21
C ALA A 77 -7.69 -1.77 -3.55
N ILE A 78 -6.85 -1.50 -2.55
CA ILE A 78 -5.39 -1.46 -2.70
C ILE A 78 -4.78 -2.72 -2.10
N PHE A 79 -4.21 -3.54 -2.97
CA PHE A 79 -3.51 -4.77 -2.61
C PHE A 79 -2.03 -4.47 -2.37
N VAL A 80 -1.57 -4.62 -1.14
CA VAL A 80 -0.15 -4.44 -0.79
C VAL A 80 0.45 -5.82 -0.56
N THR A 81 1.37 -6.20 -1.44
CA THR A 81 1.95 -7.55 -1.42
C THR A 81 3.35 -7.56 -2.02
N ALA A 82 4.32 -8.17 -1.32
CA ALA A 82 5.67 -8.30 -1.84
C ALA A 82 5.73 -9.27 -3.02
N SER A 83 5.09 -10.42 -2.91
CA SER A 83 5.12 -11.48 -3.93
C SER A 83 4.13 -11.29 -5.08
N GLY A 84 3.11 -10.45 -4.89
CA GLY A 84 2.01 -10.33 -5.83
C GLY A 84 1.07 -11.55 -5.90
N SER A 85 1.20 -12.53 -4.99
CA SER A 85 0.53 -13.84 -5.10
C SER A 85 0.02 -14.38 -3.76
N THR A 86 -0.41 -13.52 -2.84
CA THR A 86 -0.93 -13.95 -1.53
C THR A 86 -2.30 -14.58 -1.68
N THR A 87 -2.40 -15.91 -1.53
CA THR A 87 -3.62 -16.69 -1.77
C THR A 87 -4.84 -16.18 -0.99
N SER A 88 -4.68 -15.81 0.28
CA SER A 88 -5.78 -15.26 1.09
C SER A 88 -6.33 -13.93 0.58
N SER A 89 -5.61 -13.24 -0.31
CA SER A 89 -6.06 -11.98 -0.91
C SER A 89 -6.82 -12.18 -2.22
N LEU A 90 -6.78 -13.37 -2.82
CA LEU A 90 -7.47 -13.66 -4.09
C LEU A 90 -8.99 -13.52 -3.98
N ALA A 91 -9.57 -13.92 -2.86
CA ALA A 91 -11.01 -13.75 -2.63
C ALA A 91 -11.45 -12.27 -2.68
N TYR A 92 -10.59 -11.35 -2.23
CA TYR A 92 -10.89 -9.92 -2.27
C TYR A 92 -10.84 -9.34 -3.69
N ILE A 93 -10.02 -9.89 -4.59
CA ILE A 93 -10.04 -9.51 -6.03
C ILE A 93 -11.41 -9.81 -6.62
N GLU A 94 -11.96 -11.00 -6.37
CA GLU A 94 -13.27 -11.39 -6.90
C GLU A 94 -14.41 -10.54 -6.29
N ILE A 95 -14.31 -10.20 -5.01
CA ILE A 95 -15.26 -9.29 -4.36
C ILE A 95 -15.17 -7.90 -5.01
N ALA A 96 -13.98 -7.34 -5.16
CA ALA A 96 -13.77 -6.02 -5.76
C ALA A 96 -14.33 -5.97 -7.20
N LYS A 97 -14.09 -7.00 -8.01
CA LYS A 97 -14.62 -7.09 -9.37
C LYS A 97 -16.15 -7.11 -9.39
N ARG A 98 -16.78 -7.93 -8.55
CA ARG A 98 -18.25 -8.01 -8.44
C ARG A 98 -18.88 -6.69 -8.03
N CYS A 99 -18.24 -5.98 -7.12
CA CYS A 99 -18.69 -4.65 -6.64
C CYS A 99 -18.30 -3.50 -7.59
N LYS A 100 -17.64 -3.79 -8.71
CA LYS A 100 -17.08 -2.79 -9.64
C LYS A 100 -16.15 -1.79 -8.94
N CYS A 101 -15.52 -2.23 -7.85
CA CYS A 101 -14.54 -1.45 -7.11
C CYS A 101 -13.22 -1.41 -7.90
N LYS A 102 -12.61 -0.24 -8.05
CA LYS A 102 -11.30 -0.10 -8.69
C LYS A 102 -10.24 -0.86 -7.90
N THR A 103 -9.22 -1.35 -8.60
CA THR A 103 -8.16 -2.14 -7.97
C THR A 103 -6.78 -1.62 -8.33
N LEU A 104 -5.90 -1.54 -7.33
CA LEU A 104 -4.49 -1.16 -7.48
C LEU A 104 -3.61 -2.13 -6.69
N ALA A 105 -2.59 -2.68 -7.31
CA ALA A 105 -1.54 -3.42 -6.61
C ALA A 105 -0.34 -2.51 -6.33
N ILE A 106 0.15 -2.50 -5.09
CA ILE A 106 1.46 -1.96 -4.70
C ILE A 106 2.34 -3.17 -4.37
N THR A 107 3.36 -3.42 -5.18
CA THR A 107 4.05 -4.71 -5.15
C THR A 107 5.52 -4.62 -5.56
N PHE A 108 6.31 -5.63 -5.22
CA PHE A 108 7.63 -5.89 -5.78
C PHE A 108 7.61 -6.92 -6.92
N ASN A 109 6.42 -7.46 -7.28
CA ASN A 109 6.27 -8.44 -8.36
C ASN A 109 4.98 -8.24 -9.14
N ALA A 110 5.06 -7.52 -10.25
CA ALA A 110 3.92 -7.29 -11.15
C ALA A 110 3.42 -8.56 -11.85
N LYS A 111 4.25 -9.62 -11.91
CA LYS A 111 3.90 -10.90 -12.52
C LYS A 111 3.11 -11.82 -11.60
N GLY A 112 2.98 -11.45 -10.33
CA GLY A 112 2.18 -12.19 -9.35
C GLY A 112 0.70 -12.25 -9.73
N GLU A 113 0.00 -13.28 -9.28
CA GLU A 113 -1.39 -13.54 -9.67
C GLU A 113 -2.34 -12.41 -9.30
N ILE A 114 -2.21 -11.85 -8.08
CA ILE A 114 -2.99 -10.69 -7.63
C ILE A 114 -2.68 -9.46 -8.49
N SER A 115 -1.37 -9.20 -8.69
CA SER A 115 -0.92 -8.02 -9.43
C SER A 115 -1.52 -7.99 -10.83
N ARG A 116 -1.48 -9.13 -11.54
CA ARG A 116 -2.02 -9.25 -12.91
C ARG A 116 -3.55 -9.10 -12.99
N GLN A 117 -4.25 -9.28 -11.90
CA GLN A 117 -5.70 -9.15 -11.85
C GLN A 117 -6.17 -7.76 -11.46
N CYS A 118 -5.29 -6.90 -10.94
CA CYS A 118 -5.60 -5.51 -10.64
C CYS A 118 -5.64 -4.66 -11.92
N GLU A 119 -6.51 -3.65 -11.93
CA GLU A 119 -6.62 -2.69 -13.04
C GLU A 119 -5.36 -1.82 -13.17
N GLN A 120 -4.71 -1.54 -12.04
CA GLN A 120 -3.49 -0.74 -11.98
C GLN A 120 -2.43 -1.45 -11.14
N ILE A 121 -1.17 -1.24 -11.52
CA ILE A 121 -0.02 -1.78 -10.80
C ILE A 121 0.98 -0.66 -10.56
N ALA A 122 1.42 -0.53 -9.32
CA ALA A 122 2.56 0.26 -8.89
C ALA A 122 3.66 -0.73 -8.45
N GLU A 123 4.50 -1.13 -9.41
CA GLU A 123 5.61 -2.03 -9.16
C GLU A 123 6.85 -1.26 -8.73
N TYR A 124 7.48 -1.72 -7.67
CA TYR A 124 8.75 -1.23 -7.17
C TYR A 124 9.82 -2.34 -7.25
N PRO A 125 11.09 -2.01 -7.38
CA PRO A 125 12.14 -3.02 -7.44
C PRO A 125 12.20 -3.83 -6.14
N GLU A 126 12.31 -5.16 -6.26
CA GLU A 126 12.52 -6.02 -5.11
C GLU A 126 13.90 -5.76 -4.50
N PRO A 127 14.04 -5.69 -3.15
CA PRO A 127 15.34 -5.54 -2.54
C PRO A 127 16.25 -6.72 -2.90
N LYS A 128 17.47 -6.43 -3.38
CA LYS A 128 18.49 -7.45 -3.72
C LYS A 128 18.93 -8.21 -2.47
N GLU A 129 19.16 -7.46 -1.41
CA GLU A 129 19.47 -7.97 -0.08
C GLU A 129 18.15 -8.20 0.68
N LYS A 130 17.93 -9.43 1.13
CA LYS A 130 16.66 -9.75 1.79
C LYS A 130 16.65 -9.48 3.29
N GLY A 131 17.79 -9.08 3.85
CA GLY A 131 17.95 -8.89 5.29
C GLY A 131 17.62 -10.15 6.09
N LEU A 132 17.72 -10.07 7.40
CA LEU A 132 17.26 -11.13 8.29
C LEU A 132 15.74 -11.28 8.13
N MET A 133 15.27 -12.50 7.81
CA MET A 133 13.84 -12.81 7.61
C MET A 133 13.14 -11.97 6.54
N LYS A 134 13.84 -11.48 5.53
CA LYS A 134 13.31 -10.64 4.44
C LYS A 134 12.71 -9.30 4.92
N SER A 135 13.26 -8.73 5.98
CA SER A 135 12.77 -7.49 6.60
C SER A 135 12.78 -6.28 5.69
N TYR A 136 13.57 -6.28 4.62
CA TYR A 136 13.58 -5.17 3.65
C TYR A 136 12.25 -4.98 2.90
N HIS A 137 11.40 -6.00 2.81
CA HIS A 137 10.09 -5.85 2.20
C HIS A 137 9.21 -4.87 3.00
N GLU A 138 9.07 -5.10 4.31
CA GLU A 138 8.23 -4.25 5.17
C GLU A 138 8.78 -2.83 5.26
N VAL A 139 10.09 -2.71 5.48
CA VAL A 139 10.75 -1.41 5.58
C VAL A 139 10.69 -0.66 4.24
N GLY A 140 10.78 -1.38 3.12
CA GLY A 140 10.57 -0.82 1.78
C GLY A 140 9.16 -0.25 1.61
N PHE A 141 8.13 -0.98 2.02
CA PHE A 141 6.75 -0.45 1.98
C PHE A 141 6.57 0.75 2.90
N VAL A 142 7.12 0.73 4.13
CA VAL A 142 7.08 1.89 5.03
C VAL A 142 7.71 3.11 4.35
N TYR A 143 8.88 2.95 3.71
CA TYR A 143 9.53 4.04 3.00
C TYR A 143 8.67 4.59 1.85
N ILE A 144 8.08 3.70 1.03
CA ILE A 144 7.17 4.08 -0.06
C ILE A 144 5.99 4.86 0.51
N PHE A 145 5.37 4.39 1.58
CA PHE A 145 4.21 5.01 2.19
C PHE A 145 4.52 6.39 2.77
N GLU A 146 5.65 6.56 3.46
CA GLU A 146 6.06 7.87 3.97
C GLU A 146 6.33 8.87 2.83
N ARG A 147 6.86 8.39 1.69
CA ARG A 147 6.98 9.23 0.51
C ARG A 147 5.61 9.65 -0.04
N ILE A 148 4.65 8.73 -0.12
CA ILE A 148 3.27 9.05 -0.55
C ILE A 148 2.66 10.10 0.38
N ILE A 149 2.77 9.92 1.70
CA ILE A 149 2.28 10.88 2.69
C ILE A 149 2.89 12.27 2.47
N SER A 150 4.18 12.36 2.16
CA SER A 150 4.86 13.66 1.97
C SER A 150 4.35 14.46 0.77
N PHE A 151 3.66 13.82 -0.18
CA PHE A 151 3.06 14.46 -1.35
C PHE A 151 1.54 14.69 -1.22
N LEU A 152 0.90 14.15 -0.19
CA LEU A 152 -0.51 14.40 0.05
C LEU A 152 -0.70 15.77 0.72
N PRO A 153 -1.76 16.53 0.38
CA PRO A 153 -2.00 17.83 0.97
C PRO A 153 -2.29 17.71 2.47
N THR A 154 -1.65 18.55 3.26
CA THR A 154 -1.76 18.59 4.72
C THR A 154 -2.94 19.43 5.23
N GLU A 155 -3.71 20.04 4.35
CA GLU A 155 -4.80 20.97 4.68
C GLU A 155 -5.99 20.33 5.42
N GLN A 156 -6.01 19.01 5.56
CA GLN A 156 -7.06 18.25 6.24
C GLN A 156 -6.61 17.62 7.57
N PHE A 157 -5.48 18.05 8.16
CA PHE A 157 -5.15 17.63 9.51
C PHE A 157 -6.22 18.15 10.48
N VAL A 158 -7.17 17.30 10.80
CA VAL A 158 -7.98 17.49 12.01
C VAL A 158 -7.00 17.37 13.16
N HIS A 159 -6.71 18.49 13.81
CA HIS A 159 -6.02 18.49 15.10
C HIS A 159 -6.88 17.71 16.08
N THR A 160 -6.73 16.42 16.15
CA THR A 160 -7.12 15.67 17.33
C THR A 160 -6.06 15.99 18.37
N ASN A 161 -6.35 17.01 19.18
CA ASN A 161 -5.65 17.23 20.42
C ASN A 161 -5.91 15.99 21.28
N PHE A 162 -4.94 15.10 21.31
CA PHE A 162 -4.82 14.13 22.38
C PHE A 162 -4.12 14.89 23.51
N GLU A 163 -4.90 15.56 24.38
CA GLU A 163 -4.49 15.89 25.72
C GLU A 163 -4.62 14.65 26.62
#